data_6bdfce8a73f8d3fc372da7c721d6b294
#
_entry.id   6bdfce8a73f8d3fc372da7c721d6b294
#
_cell.length_a   1.000
_cell.length_b   1.000
_cell.length_c   1.000
_cell.angle_alpha   90.00
_cell.angle_beta   90.00
_cell.angle_gamma   90.00
#
_symmetry.space_group_name_H-M   'P 1'
#
loop_
_entity.id
_entity.type
_entity.pdbx_description
1 polymer ?
#
loop_
_entity_poly.entity_id
_entity_poly.type
_entity_poly.pdbx_seq_one_letter_code
_entity_poly.pdbx_strand_id
1 'polypeptide(L)'
;MSNISDAFKNGKAFIGFVTAGDPDLDTSLEIMTSMAQGGCDLIEIGIPFSDPIAEGPVIQEADLRSLENGTTTDKVFELTKKLREKVDIPLVYMTYLNVLFKYGYDRFLQNAKDSGVSGVIVPDLPFEEKNELQSVADKYDIDVISLVAPTSEDRIKMIAGDAKGFIYTVSSMGVTGMRSEITTDLGSIVSHIKSVTDTPVAIGFGINTPEQAKKYSAFADGVIVGSAIVNLVAEHGKDAPKYVYDYVKSMKDAIK
;
A
#
# COMPACT_ATOMS: atom_id res chain seq x y z
N MET A 1 16.22 7.15 7.27
CA MET A 1 15.02 6.62 6.61
C MET A 1 13.82 7.11 7.36
N SER A 2 12.76 7.52 6.66
CA SER A 2 11.49 7.86 7.31
C SER A 2 10.86 6.59 7.88
N ASN A 3 10.43 6.65 9.13
CA ASN A 3 9.68 5.57 9.76
C ASN A 3 8.24 5.60 9.21
N ILE A 4 7.59 4.45 9.04
CA ILE A 4 6.18 4.35 8.61
C ILE A 4 5.26 5.21 9.49
N SER A 5 5.51 5.27 10.80
CA SER A 5 4.76 6.12 11.73
C SER A 5 4.78 7.61 11.37
N ASP A 6 5.75 8.09 10.57
CA ASP A 6 5.82 9.49 10.16
C ASP A 6 4.63 9.89 9.28
N ALA A 7 4.05 8.94 8.53
CA ALA A 7 2.86 9.15 7.73
C ALA A 7 1.62 9.58 8.55
N PHE A 8 1.58 9.22 9.85
CA PHE A 8 0.44 9.45 10.72
C PHE A 8 0.63 10.61 11.73
N LYS A 9 1.79 11.27 11.73
CA LYS A 9 2.10 12.32 12.72
C LYS A 9 1.38 13.64 12.48
N ASN A 10 1.05 13.95 11.24
CA ASN A 10 0.50 15.26 10.86
C ASN A 10 -1.01 15.23 10.58
N GLY A 11 -1.73 14.31 11.20
CA GLY A 11 -3.17 14.12 11.01
C GLY A 11 -3.51 12.81 10.33
N LYS A 12 -4.61 12.77 9.58
CA LYS A 12 -5.04 11.56 8.89
C LYS A 12 -4.14 11.28 7.68
N ALA A 13 -3.63 10.04 7.59
CA ALA A 13 -2.76 9.63 6.50
C ALA A 13 -3.55 9.36 5.21
N PHE A 14 -3.09 9.89 4.08
CA PHE A 14 -3.48 9.45 2.76
C PHE A 14 -2.39 8.53 2.19
N ILE A 15 -2.74 7.29 1.95
CA ILE A 15 -1.84 6.25 1.42
C ILE A 15 -2.27 5.94 -0.01
N GLY A 16 -1.35 6.06 -0.95
CA GLY A 16 -1.64 5.78 -2.35
C GLY A 16 -0.88 4.56 -2.85
N PHE A 17 -1.56 3.70 -3.61
CA PHE A 17 -0.95 2.54 -4.27
C PHE A 17 -0.82 2.78 -5.76
N VAL A 18 0.30 2.31 -6.35
CA VAL A 18 0.51 2.19 -7.80
C VAL A 18 1.31 0.95 -8.13
N THR A 19 1.08 0.35 -9.30
CA THR A 19 1.94 -0.70 -9.85
C THR A 19 3.22 -0.08 -10.42
N ALA A 20 4.37 -0.53 -9.94
CA ALA A 20 5.67 -0.05 -10.40
C ALA A 20 5.88 -0.42 -11.88
N GLY A 21 6.35 0.56 -12.68
CA GLY A 21 6.61 0.37 -14.10
C GLY A 21 5.38 0.43 -15.01
N ASP A 22 4.19 0.79 -14.49
CA ASP A 22 3.00 1.07 -15.28
C ASP A 22 2.88 2.58 -15.54
N PRO A 23 2.73 3.07 -16.78
CA PRO A 23 2.82 2.36 -18.06
C PRO A 23 4.26 2.06 -18.51
N ASP A 24 5.25 2.74 -17.95
CA ASP A 24 6.68 2.52 -18.10
C ASP A 24 7.43 3.04 -16.85
N LEU A 25 8.72 2.69 -16.69
CA LEU A 25 9.49 3.01 -15.48
C LEU A 25 9.68 4.52 -15.26
N ASP A 26 9.89 5.29 -16.33
CA ASP A 26 10.13 6.74 -16.20
C ASP A 26 8.83 7.46 -15.83
N THR A 27 7.73 7.13 -16.49
CA THR A 27 6.40 7.67 -16.16
C THR A 27 5.97 7.24 -14.76
N SER A 28 6.24 6.00 -14.35
CA SER A 28 5.95 5.50 -12.99
C SER A 28 6.70 6.32 -11.93
N LEU A 29 7.96 6.69 -12.17
CA LEU A 29 8.72 7.59 -11.28
C LEU A 29 8.05 8.95 -11.14
N GLU A 30 7.58 9.54 -12.25
CA GLU A 30 6.90 10.82 -12.26
C GLU A 30 5.54 10.76 -11.54
N ILE A 31 4.79 9.67 -11.73
CA ILE A 31 3.52 9.42 -11.03
C ILE A 31 3.74 9.40 -9.51
N MET A 32 4.67 8.59 -9.02
CA MET A 32 4.95 8.48 -7.58
C MET A 32 5.47 9.81 -7.00
N THR A 33 6.28 10.55 -7.77
CA THR A 33 6.73 11.90 -7.38
C THR A 33 5.54 12.86 -7.26
N SER A 34 4.60 12.81 -8.22
CA SER A 34 3.39 13.62 -8.22
C SER A 34 2.43 13.26 -7.08
N MET A 35 2.35 11.98 -6.70
CA MET A 35 1.60 11.54 -5.52
C MET A 35 2.12 12.21 -4.24
N ALA A 36 3.44 12.17 -4.02
CA ALA A 36 4.06 12.81 -2.87
C ALA A 36 3.80 14.33 -2.86
N GLN A 37 3.95 15.00 -3.99
CA GLN A 37 3.69 16.44 -4.16
C GLN A 37 2.21 16.79 -3.95
N GLY A 38 1.29 15.90 -4.31
CA GLY A 38 -0.16 16.02 -4.09
C GLY A 38 -0.57 15.86 -2.63
N GLY A 39 0.33 15.40 -1.76
CA GLY A 39 0.09 15.25 -0.33
C GLY A 39 -0.13 13.81 0.13
N CYS A 40 0.28 12.83 -0.65
CA CYS A 40 0.37 11.44 -0.19
C CYS A 40 1.37 11.36 0.97
N ASP A 41 0.99 10.71 2.07
CA ASP A 41 1.81 10.58 3.27
C ASP A 41 2.65 9.30 3.27
N LEU A 42 2.23 8.28 2.49
CA LEU A 42 2.92 7.02 2.28
C LEU A 42 2.56 6.47 0.89
N ILE A 43 3.53 5.93 0.18
CA ILE A 43 3.30 5.28 -1.12
C ILE A 43 3.49 3.77 -0.97
N GLU A 44 2.47 3.02 -1.38
CA GLU A 44 2.53 1.58 -1.61
C GLU A 44 2.96 1.33 -3.06
N ILE A 45 4.11 0.72 -3.23
CA ILE A 45 4.71 0.39 -4.54
C ILE A 45 4.42 -1.08 -4.82
N GLY A 46 3.46 -1.36 -5.70
CA GLY A 46 3.15 -2.72 -6.15
C GLY A 46 4.26 -3.27 -7.03
N ILE A 47 4.84 -4.39 -6.65
CA ILE A 47 5.77 -5.14 -7.52
C ILE A 47 4.90 -5.99 -8.44
N PRO A 48 4.93 -5.79 -9.77
CA PRO A 48 4.03 -6.47 -10.69
C PRO A 48 4.23 -7.98 -10.63
N PHE A 49 3.11 -8.71 -10.63
CA PHE A 49 3.08 -10.17 -10.55
C PHE A 49 2.06 -10.74 -11.54
N SER A 50 2.38 -11.87 -12.17
CA SER A 50 1.56 -12.49 -13.21
C SER A 50 0.29 -13.16 -12.67
N ASP A 51 0.28 -13.55 -11.38
CA ASP A 51 -0.76 -14.40 -10.81
C ASP A 51 -1.29 -13.85 -9.46
N PRO A 52 -1.73 -12.57 -9.38
CA PRO A 52 -2.17 -11.95 -8.14
C PRO A 52 -3.54 -12.49 -7.71
N ILE A 53 -3.65 -13.01 -6.48
CA ILE A 53 -4.90 -13.59 -5.97
C ILE A 53 -5.77 -12.61 -5.19
N ALA A 54 -5.21 -11.48 -4.74
CA ALA A 54 -5.92 -10.47 -3.96
C ALA A 54 -6.34 -9.25 -4.80
N GLU A 55 -5.90 -9.17 -6.08
CA GLU A 55 -6.11 -8.02 -6.93
C GLU A 55 -7.32 -8.16 -7.85
N GLY A 56 -8.04 -7.06 -8.03
CA GLY A 56 -9.09 -6.95 -9.03
C GLY A 56 -8.56 -6.59 -10.43
N PRO A 57 -9.46 -6.58 -11.45
CA PRO A 57 -9.05 -6.43 -12.86
C PRO A 57 -8.19 -5.20 -13.14
N VAL A 58 -8.47 -4.08 -12.49
CA VAL A 58 -7.74 -2.81 -12.69
C VAL A 58 -6.25 -2.96 -12.37
N ILE A 59 -5.92 -3.59 -11.24
CA ILE A 59 -4.53 -3.79 -10.83
C ILE A 59 -3.90 -4.92 -11.63
N GLN A 60 -4.63 -6.01 -11.90
CA GLN A 60 -4.16 -7.11 -12.76
C GLN A 60 -3.74 -6.61 -14.15
N GLU A 61 -4.53 -5.72 -14.76
CA GLU A 61 -4.20 -5.12 -16.05
C GLU A 61 -2.97 -4.20 -15.97
N ALA A 62 -2.79 -3.48 -14.87
CA ALA A 62 -1.60 -2.67 -14.62
C ALA A 62 -0.34 -3.54 -14.46
N ASP A 63 -0.45 -4.65 -13.74
CA ASP A 63 0.64 -5.64 -13.60
C ASP A 63 1.03 -6.20 -14.96
N LEU A 64 0.05 -6.58 -15.79
CA LEU A 64 0.31 -7.07 -17.15
C LEU A 64 1.03 -6.03 -18.01
N ARG A 65 0.55 -4.76 -18.04
CA ARG A 65 1.23 -3.68 -18.79
C ARG A 65 2.67 -3.50 -18.35
N SER A 66 2.90 -3.50 -17.03
CA SER A 66 4.24 -3.35 -16.47
C SER A 66 5.16 -4.54 -16.82
N LEU A 67 4.66 -5.77 -16.71
CA LEU A 67 5.42 -6.98 -17.04
C LEU A 67 5.74 -7.06 -18.55
N GLU A 68 4.78 -6.72 -19.42
CA GLU A 68 4.97 -6.67 -20.87
C GLU A 68 6.05 -5.65 -21.27
N ASN A 69 6.18 -4.55 -20.53
CA ASN A 69 7.27 -3.57 -20.67
C ASN A 69 8.60 -4.02 -20.04
N GLY A 70 8.64 -5.27 -19.56
CA GLY A 70 9.86 -5.90 -19.06
C GLY A 70 10.28 -5.41 -17.68
N THR A 71 9.34 -4.95 -16.85
CA THR A 71 9.62 -4.65 -15.44
C THR A 71 9.95 -5.93 -14.69
N THR A 72 11.00 -5.88 -13.89
CA THR A 72 11.47 -6.95 -13.01
C THR A 72 11.60 -6.43 -11.59
N THR A 73 11.66 -7.30 -10.60
CA THR A 73 11.90 -6.92 -9.20
C THR A 73 13.18 -6.07 -9.04
N ASP A 74 14.26 -6.40 -9.75
CA ASP A 74 15.50 -5.60 -9.72
C ASP A 74 15.29 -4.18 -10.26
N LYS A 75 14.53 -4.03 -11.35
CA LYS A 75 14.17 -2.70 -11.89
C LYS A 75 13.27 -1.90 -10.94
N VAL A 76 12.42 -2.57 -10.17
CA VAL A 76 11.61 -1.89 -9.14
C VAL A 76 12.51 -1.36 -8.02
N PHE A 77 13.53 -2.09 -7.59
CA PHE A 77 14.51 -1.58 -6.62
C PHE A 77 15.26 -0.35 -7.16
N GLU A 78 15.68 -0.38 -8.43
CA GLU A 78 16.35 0.76 -9.08
C GLU A 78 15.42 1.98 -9.20
N LEU A 79 14.16 1.76 -9.58
CA LEU A 79 13.13 2.79 -9.64
C LEU A 79 12.91 3.43 -8.28
N THR A 80 12.80 2.61 -7.24
CA THR A 80 12.58 3.09 -5.86
C THR A 80 13.76 3.89 -5.31
N LYS A 81 15.00 3.51 -5.66
CA LYS A 81 16.20 4.32 -5.31
C LYS A 81 16.13 5.71 -5.95
N LYS A 82 15.75 5.80 -7.23
CA LYS A 82 15.55 7.10 -7.90
C LYS A 82 14.41 7.90 -7.29
N LEU A 83 13.33 7.24 -6.88
CA LEU A 83 12.21 7.89 -6.18
C LEU A 83 12.66 8.45 -4.83
N ARG A 84 13.47 7.72 -4.07
CA ARG A 84 13.98 8.14 -2.77
C ARG A 84 14.84 9.42 -2.85
N GLU A 85 15.46 9.69 -3.98
CA GLU A 85 16.19 10.95 -4.21
C GLU A 85 15.25 12.17 -4.35
N LYS A 86 13.96 11.94 -4.60
CA LYS A 86 12.95 12.98 -4.88
C LYS A 86 11.93 13.16 -3.76
N VAL A 87 11.73 12.15 -2.89
CA VAL A 87 10.68 12.16 -1.87
C VAL A 87 11.21 11.64 -0.53
N ASP A 88 10.71 12.23 0.57
CA ASP A 88 11.10 11.86 1.94
C ASP A 88 10.02 11.06 2.68
N ILE A 89 8.82 10.91 2.10
CA ILE A 89 7.73 10.16 2.73
C ILE A 89 8.03 8.66 2.80
N PRO A 90 7.44 7.91 3.75
CA PRO A 90 7.57 6.47 3.84
C PRO A 90 7.16 5.76 2.53
N LEU A 91 7.93 4.72 2.18
CA LEU A 91 7.64 3.84 1.05
C LEU A 91 7.49 2.41 1.57
N VAL A 92 6.51 1.68 1.07
CA VAL A 92 6.34 0.25 1.36
C VAL A 92 6.17 -0.52 0.04
N TYR A 93 6.69 -1.74 -0.02
CA TYR A 93 6.40 -2.63 -1.14
C TYR A 93 5.13 -3.43 -0.85
N MET A 94 4.32 -3.64 -1.90
CA MET A 94 3.25 -4.60 -1.91
C MET A 94 3.57 -5.68 -2.94
N THR A 95 3.60 -6.93 -2.52
CA THR A 95 3.96 -8.06 -3.38
C THR A 95 3.45 -9.38 -2.79
N TYR A 96 3.56 -10.45 -3.55
CA TYR A 96 3.11 -11.78 -3.17
C TYR A 96 4.24 -12.64 -2.60
N LEU A 97 3.91 -13.58 -1.71
CA LEU A 97 4.87 -14.42 -1.01
C LEU A 97 5.77 -15.20 -1.98
N ASN A 98 5.22 -15.67 -3.10
CA ASN A 98 5.98 -16.38 -4.12
C ASN A 98 7.11 -15.54 -4.74
N VAL A 99 6.91 -14.23 -4.91
CA VAL A 99 7.95 -13.31 -5.41
C VAL A 99 9.10 -13.22 -4.41
N LEU A 100 8.77 -13.02 -3.13
CA LEU A 100 9.76 -12.97 -2.04
C LEU A 100 10.51 -14.29 -1.89
N PHE A 101 9.78 -15.41 -1.89
CA PHE A 101 10.36 -16.74 -1.74
C PHE A 101 11.33 -17.07 -2.90
N LYS A 102 10.90 -16.82 -4.13
CA LYS A 102 11.74 -17.09 -5.33
C LYS A 102 12.98 -16.18 -5.41
N TYR A 103 12.84 -14.91 -4.98
CA TYR A 103 13.98 -13.96 -4.93
C TYR A 103 14.95 -14.29 -3.79
N GLY A 104 14.45 -14.91 -2.72
CA GLY A 104 15.09 -15.16 -1.44
C GLY A 104 14.86 -14.00 -0.45
N TYR A 105 14.25 -14.30 0.70
CA TYR A 105 13.83 -13.29 1.70
C TYR A 105 14.97 -12.36 2.10
N ASP A 106 16.13 -12.90 2.43
CA ASP A 106 17.28 -12.12 2.89
C ASP A 106 17.76 -11.14 1.81
N ARG A 107 17.91 -11.61 0.56
CA ARG A 107 18.32 -10.78 -0.58
C ARG A 107 17.27 -9.73 -0.92
N PHE A 108 15.99 -10.09 -0.90
CA PHE A 108 14.90 -9.16 -1.19
C PHE A 108 14.86 -8.03 -0.16
N LEU A 109 14.89 -8.36 1.13
CA LEU A 109 14.78 -7.41 2.22
C LEU A 109 16.02 -6.51 2.33
N GLN A 110 17.20 -7.03 2.03
CA GLN A 110 18.41 -6.20 1.90
C GLN A 110 18.24 -5.16 0.78
N ASN A 111 17.80 -5.58 -0.42
CA ASN A 111 17.57 -4.65 -1.52
C ASN A 111 16.45 -3.65 -1.24
N ALA A 112 15.39 -4.06 -0.55
CA ALA A 112 14.31 -3.17 -0.11
C ALA A 112 14.85 -2.09 0.85
N LYS A 113 15.66 -2.48 1.85
CA LYS A 113 16.36 -1.56 2.74
C LYS A 113 17.24 -0.57 1.98
N ASP A 114 18.07 -1.08 1.06
CA ASP A 114 19.00 -0.28 0.26
C ASP A 114 18.27 0.66 -0.72
N SER A 115 17.02 0.35 -1.04
CA SER A 115 16.14 1.23 -1.84
C SER A 115 15.40 2.27 -0.99
N GLY A 116 15.56 2.24 0.34
CA GLY A 116 14.91 3.18 1.25
C GLY A 116 13.46 2.86 1.57
N VAL A 117 13.04 1.60 1.41
CA VAL A 117 11.71 1.10 1.79
C VAL A 117 11.71 0.75 3.28
N SER A 118 10.61 1.01 3.97
CA SER A 118 10.46 0.81 5.41
C SER A 118 9.53 -0.36 5.77
N GLY A 119 8.81 -0.91 4.81
CA GLY A 119 7.90 -2.03 5.06
C GLY A 119 7.53 -2.83 3.83
N VAL A 120 6.93 -3.99 4.07
CA VAL A 120 6.37 -4.87 3.03
C VAL A 120 4.95 -5.28 3.40
N ILE A 121 4.06 -5.32 2.41
CA ILE A 121 2.70 -5.84 2.48
C ILE A 121 2.66 -7.11 1.65
N VAL A 122 2.23 -8.23 2.25
CA VAL A 122 2.18 -9.54 1.58
C VAL A 122 0.78 -10.12 1.79
N PRO A 123 -0.17 -9.88 0.85
CA PRO A 123 -1.59 -10.20 1.05
C PRO A 123 -1.89 -11.69 1.20
N ASP A 124 -1.05 -12.55 0.66
CA ASP A 124 -1.17 -14.02 0.69
C ASP A 124 -0.35 -14.68 1.82
N LEU A 125 0.22 -13.89 2.74
CA LEU A 125 0.94 -14.40 3.90
C LEU A 125 -0.01 -14.52 5.10
N PRO A 126 -0.39 -15.75 5.53
CA PRO A 126 -1.21 -15.94 6.72
C PRO A 126 -0.48 -15.48 7.99
N PHE A 127 -1.24 -15.00 8.98
CA PHE A 127 -0.68 -14.59 10.26
C PHE A 127 0.15 -15.70 10.93
N GLU A 128 -0.29 -16.93 10.83
CA GLU A 128 0.35 -18.10 11.42
C GLU A 128 1.74 -18.40 10.82
N GLU A 129 1.99 -17.97 9.58
CA GLU A 129 3.26 -18.16 8.87
C GLU A 129 4.13 -16.89 8.83
N LYS A 130 3.60 -15.76 9.35
CA LYS A 130 4.27 -14.45 9.33
C LYS A 130 5.68 -14.49 9.90
N ASN A 131 5.92 -15.30 10.95
CA ASN A 131 7.19 -15.34 11.67
C ASN A 131 8.37 -15.75 10.81
N GLU A 132 8.18 -16.54 9.76
CA GLU A 132 9.25 -16.91 8.84
C GLU A 132 9.82 -15.67 8.12
N LEU A 133 8.94 -14.83 7.57
CA LEU A 133 9.36 -13.59 6.92
C LEU A 133 9.79 -12.52 7.94
N GLN A 134 9.04 -12.36 9.04
CA GLN A 134 9.29 -11.34 10.06
C GLN A 134 10.68 -11.46 10.68
N SER A 135 11.13 -12.69 10.97
CA SER A 135 12.44 -12.94 11.56
C SER A 135 13.60 -12.48 10.65
N VAL A 136 13.40 -12.49 9.33
CA VAL A 136 14.37 -11.96 8.38
C VAL A 136 14.22 -10.44 8.23
N ALA A 137 12.98 -9.93 8.16
CA ALA A 137 12.68 -8.51 8.01
C ALA A 137 13.23 -7.66 9.16
N ASP A 138 13.19 -8.19 10.39
CA ASP A 138 13.72 -7.53 11.59
C ASP A 138 15.24 -7.24 11.50
N LYS A 139 16.02 -8.03 10.77
CA LYS A 139 17.46 -7.79 10.54
C LYS A 139 17.72 -6.53 9.72
N TYR A 140 16.72 -6.11 8.93
CA TYR A 140 16.80 -4.99 8.00
C TYR A 140 15.96 -3.79 8.43
N ASP A 141 15.36 -3.81 9.65
CA ASP A 141 14.40 -2.79 10.12
C ASP A 141 13.26 -2.54 9.10
N ILE A 142 12.71 -3.61 8.54
CA ILE A 142 11.57 -3.57 7.63
C ILE A 142 10.36 -4.15 8.35
N ASP A 143 9.27 -3.38 8.40
CA ASP A 143 8.01 -3.83 8.99
C ASP A 143 7.25 -4.74 8.02
N VAL A 144 6.80 -5.90 8.49
CA VAL A 144 5.81 -6.72 7.77
C VAL A 144 4.43 -6.24 8.20
N ILE A 145 3.76 -5.51 7.31
CA ILE A 145 2.47 -4.87 7.59
C ILE A 145 1.37 -5.90 7.73
N SER A 146 0.64 -5.84 8.84
CA SER A 146 -0.45 -6.77 9.11
C SER A 146 -1.73 -6.35 8.42
N LEU A 147 -2.38 -7.32 7.72
CA LEU A 147 -3.71 -7.12 7.12
C LEU A 147 -4.79 -7.67 8.05
N VAL A 148 -5.83 -6.89 8.27
CA VAL A 148 -7.03 -7.29 9.03
C VAL A 148 -8.23 -7.25 8.11
N ALA A 149 -8.87 -8.40 7.92
CA ALA A 149 -10.13 -8.54 7.19
C ALA A 149 -11.31 -8.65 8.19
N PRO A 150 -12.57 -8.41 7.74
CA PRO A 150 -13.76 -8.70 8.54
C PRO A 150 -13.82 -10.19 8.93
N THR A 151 -13.48 -10.49 10.18
CA THR A 151 -13.41 -11.86 10.72
C THR A 151 -13.78 -11.84 12.22
N SER A 152 -13.49 -12.90 12.98
CA SER A 152 -13.76 -12.94 14.41
C SER A 152 -12.96 -11.93 15.20
N GLU A 153 -13.54 -11.41 16.29
CA GLU A 153 -12.88 -10.43 17.17
C GLU A 153 -11.56 -10.96 17.75
N ASP A 154 -11.51 -12.23 18.13
CA ASP A 154 -10.31 -12.83 18.69
C ASP A 154 -9.17 -12.87 17.68
N ARG A 155 -9.49 -13.16 16.40
CA ARG A 155 -8.49 -13.14 15.33
C ARG A 155 -8.00 -11.70 15.06
N ILE A 156 -8.91 -10.73 15.05
CA ILE A 156 -8.57 -9.31 14.90
C ILE A 156 -7.61 -8.87 16.01
N LYS A 157 -7.91 -9.19 17.26
CA LYS A 157 -7.08 -8.86 18.42
C LYS A 157 -5.70 -9.51 18.38
N MET A 158 -5.66 -10.78 17.96
CA MET A 158 -4.40 -11.53 17.81
C MET A 158 -3.47 -10.88 16.77
N ILE A 159 -4.01 -10.56 15.58
CA ILE A 159 -3.25 -9.93 14.51
C ILE A 159 -2.81 -8.51 14.91
N ALA A 160 -3.71 -7.73 15.51
CA ALA A 160 -3.46 -6.36 15.91
C ALA A 160 -2.41 -6.23 17.01
N GLY A 161 -2.38 -7.19 17.96
CA GLY A 161 -1.41 -7.20 19.06
C GLY A 161 0.05 -7.41 18.62
N ASP A 162 0.27 -8.01 17.44
CA ASP A 162 1.60 -8.26 16.86
C ASP A 162 1.95 -7.29 15.72
N ALA A 163 1.10 -6.29 15.45
CA ALA A 163 1.26 -5.42 14.29
C ALA A 163 2.38 -4.39 14.47
N LYS A 164 3.14 -4.15 13.37
CA LYS A 164 4.17 -3.12 13.26
C LYS A 164 3.81 -2.13 12.15
N GLY A 165 4.39 -0.93 12.19
CA GLY A 165 4.21 0.12 11.20
C GLY A 165 2.79 0.69 11.21
N PHE A 166 1.86 0.06 10.50
CA PHE A 166 0.42 0.33 10.55
C PHE A 166 -0.37 -0.97 10.31
N ILE A 167 -1.67 -0.92 10.59
CA ILE A 167 -2.59 -2.04 10.31
C ILE A 167 -3.40 -1.67 9.07
N TYR A 168 -3.30 -2.52 8.05
CA TYR A 168 -4.09 -2.43 6.83
C TYR A 168 -5.45 -3.11 7.05
N THR A 169 -6.52 -2.34 7.23
CA THR A 169 -7.87 -2.90 7.37
C THR A 169 -8.54 -2.95 6.01
N VAL A 170 -8.84 -4.17 5.52
CA VAL A 170 -9.58 -4.35 4.28
C VAL A 170 -11.08 -4.20 4.52
N SER A 171 -11.79 -3.47 3.65
CA SER A 171 -13.20 -3.16 3.82
C SER A 171 -14.15 -4.33 3.51
N SER A 172 -13.64 -5.40 2.91
CA SER A 172 -14.45 -6.59 2.56
C SER A 172 -13.58 -7.81 2.35
N MET A 173 -14.21 -8.98 2.47
CA MET A 173 -13.64 -10.25 2.00
C MET A 173 -13.75 -10.31 0.47
N GLY A 174 -12.65 -10.19 -0.25
CA GLY A 174 -12.61 -10.24 -1.71
C GLY A 174 -11.41 -9.52 -2.32
N VAL A 175 -11.45 -9.29 -3.63
CA VAL A 175 -10.38 -8.62 -4.37
C VAL A 175 -10.52 -7.09 -4.36
N THR A 176 -9.44 -6.39 -4.70
CA THR A 176 -9.40 -4.93 -4.86
C THR A 176 -10.38 -4.43 -5.94
N GLY A 177 -10.80 -3.19 -5.87
CA GLY A 177 -11.67 -2.56 -6.88
C GLY A 177 -12.42 -1.36 -6.31
N MET A 178 -12.85 -0.45 -7.20
CA MET A 178 -13.69 0.68 -6.81
C MET A 178 -15.09 0.19 -6.43
N ARG A 179 -15.64 0.72 -5.33
CA ARG A 179 -16.99 0.37 -4.83
C ARG A 179 -17.80 1.63 -4.60
N SER A 180 -19.07 1.57 -4.98
CA SER A 180 -20.04 2.64 -4.69
C SER A 180 -20.47 2.63 -3.23
N GLU A 181 -20.52 1.46 -2.59
CA GLU A 181 -20.95 1.28 -1.21
C GLU A 181 -20.13 0.19 -0.52
N ILE A 182 -19.75 0.46 0.74
CA ILE A 182 -19.10 -0.50 1.64
C ILE A 182 -20.10 -0.80 2.75
N THR A 183 -20.58 -2.04 2.80
CA THR A 183 -21.62 -2.50 3.74
C THR A 183 -21.06 -3.03 5.05
N THR A 184 -19.74 -3.28 5.13
CA THR A 184 -19.06 -3.77 6.34
C THR A 184 -19.04 -2.69 7.42
N ASP A 185 -19.32 -3.06 8.67
CA ASP A 185 -19.13 -2.18 9.83
C ASP A 185 -17.63 -2.04 10.18
N LEU A 186 -16.97 -1.17 9.42
CA LEU A 186 -15.55 -0.88 9.62
C LEU A 186 -15.26 -0.14 10.92
N GLY A 187 -16.23 0.63 11.43
CA GLY A 187 -16.10 1.35 12.70
C GLY A 187 -15.91 0.38 13.88
N SER A 188 -16.70 -0.70 13.92
CA SER A 188 -16.55 -1.76 14.91
C SER A 188 -15.21 -2.45 14.82
N ILE A 189 -14.74 -2.81 13.61
CA ILE A 189 -13.44 -3.45 13.39
C ILE A 189 -12.31 -2.56 13.90
N VAL A 190 -12.29 -1.28 13.52
CA VAL A 190 -11.27 -0.33 13.97
C VAL A 190 -11.30 -0.15 15.50
N SER A 191 -12.49 -0.12 16.10
CA SER A 191 -12.64 -0.06 17.55
C SER A 191 -12.04 -1.28 18.25
N HIS A 192 -12.26 -2.48 17.73
CA HIS A 192 -11.65 -3.72 18.26
C HIS A 192 -10.13 -3.70 18.13
N ILE A 193 -9.60 -3.26 16.99
CA ILE A 193 -8.15 -3.09 16.80
C ILE A 193 -7.59 -2.12 17.85
N LYS A 194 -8.17 -0.93 17.96
CA LYS A 194 -7.70 0.12 18.89
C LYS A 194 -7.87 -0.23 20.36
N SER A 195 -8.65 -1.27 20.68
CA SER A 195 -8.76 -1.76 22.07
C SER A 195 -7.52 -2.55 22.54
N VAL A 196 -6.63 -2.94 21.63
CA VAL A 196 -5.47 -3.80 21.94
C VAL A 196 -4.13 -3.23 21.51
N THR A 197 -4.11 -2.19 20.66
CA THR A 197 -2.88 -1.58 20.17
C THR A 197 -3.05 -0.11 19.82
N ASP A 198 -1.97 0.66 19.98
CA ASP A 198 -1.85 2.05 19.50
C ASP A 198 -1.31 2.15 18.06
N THR A 199 -1.01 1.02 17.43
CA THR A 199 -0.55 0.97 16.04
C THR A 199 -1.58 1.63 15.12
N PRO A 200 -1.19 2.60 14.26
CA PRO A 200 -2.13 3.29 13.39
C PRO A 200 -2.91 2.34 12.49
N VAL A 201 -4.18 2.68 12.23
CA VAL A 201 -5.10 1.88 11.40
C VAL A 201 -5.46 2.65 10.15
N ALA A 202 -5.18 2.08 8.98
CA ALA A 202 -5.60 2.61 7.68
C ALA A 202 -6.61 1.67 7.02
N ILE A 203 -7.65 2.25 6.39
CA ILE A 203 -8.70 1.50 5.71
C ILE A 203 -8.45 1.53 4.21
N GLY A 204 -8.39 0.34 3.59
CA GLY A 204 -8.27 0.14 2.15
C GLY A 204 -9.45 -0.60 1.53
N PHE A 205 -9.40 -0.77 0.21
CA PHE A 205 -10.39 -1.34 -0.68
C PHE A 205 -11.67 -0.51 -0.88
N GLY A 206 -11.87 -0.10 -2.13
CA GLY A 206 -13.10 0.51 -2.60
C GLY A 206 -13.22 2.01 -2.39
N ILE A 207 -12.32 2.66 -1.65
CA ILE A 207 -12.30 4.10 -1.48
C ILE A 207 -11.82 4.75 -2.78
N ASN A 208 -12.63 5.66 -3.34
CA ASN A 208 -12.32 6.30 -4.62
C ASN A 208 -12.80 7.76 -4.73
N THR A 209 -13.53 8.27 -3.73
CA THR A 209 -13.99 9.68 -3.70
C THR A 209 -13.56 10.41 -2.42
N PRO A 210 -13.42 11.75 -2.48
CA PRO A 210 -13.12 12.57 -1.31
C PRO A 210 -14.14 12.40 -0.16
N GLU A 211 -15.42 12.20 -0.48
CA GLU A 211 -16.49 11.98 0.50
C GLU A 211 -16.31 10.66 1.24
N GLN A 212 -15.95 9.59 0.50
CA GLN A 212 -15.62 8.30 1.11
C GLN A 212 -14.37 8.41 1.99
N ALA A 213 -13.31 9.05 1.50
CA ALA A 213 -12.09 9.28 2.27
C ALA A 213 -12.40 10.00 3.59
N LYS A 214 -13.16 11.09 3.54
CA LYS A 214 -13.62 11.83 4.72
C LYS A 214 -14.45 10.97 5.68
N LYS A 215 -15.37 10.15 5.15
CA LYS A 215 -16.21 9.26 5.95
C LYS A 215 -15.37 8.26 6.74
N TYR A 216 -14.41 7.59 6.09
CA TYR A 216 -13.65 6.52 6.73
C TYR A 216 -12.50 7.05 7.60
N SER A 217 -11.89 8.17 7.25
CA SER A 217 -10.89 8.83 8.10
C SER A 217 -11.47 9.36 9.42
N ALA A 218 -12.78 9.51 9.55
CA ALA A 218 -13.41 9.96 10.79
C ALA A 218 -13.12 9.02 11.98
N PHE A 219 -12.97 7.71 11.74
CA PHE A 219 -12.70 6.72 12.79
C PHE A 219 -11.39 5.93 12.60
N ALA A 220 -10.75 6.01 11.43
CA ALA A 220 -9.43 5.45 11.18
C ALA A 220 -8.33 6.52 11.21
N ASP A 221 -7.06 6.10 11.25
CA ASP A 221 -5.92 7.01 11.24
C ASP A 221 -5.46 7.35 9.82
N GLY A 222 -5.93 6.58 8.82
CA GLY A 222 -5.66 6.83 7.42
C GLY A 222 -6.60 6.10 6.48
N VAL A 223 -6.49 6.44 5.20
CA VAL A 223 -7.20 5.79 4.10
C VAL A 223 -6.22 5.39 3.01
N ILE A 224 -6.50 4.27 2.35
CA ILE A 224 -5.67 3.69 1.29
C ILE A 224 -6.46 3.65 -0.01
N VAL A 225 -5.86 4.16 -1.08
CA VAL A 225 -6.47 4.25 -2.40
C VAL A 225 -5.52 3.67 -3.44
N GLY A 226 -5.98 2.63 -4.13
CA GLY A 226 -5.23 1.97 -5.20
C GLY A 226 -5.93 2.08 -6.54
N SER A 227 -6.99 1.30 -6.76
CA SER A 227 -7.63 1.14 -8.06
C SER A 227 -8.03 2.45 -8.76
N ALA A 228 -8.41 3.48 -7.99
CA ALA A 228 -8.74 4.78 -8.58
C ALA A 228 -7.51 5.48 -9.17
N ILE A 229 -6.35 5.41 -8.50
CA ILE A 229 -5.09 5.96 -9.01
C ILE A 229 -4.63 5.16 -10.23
N VAL A 230 -4.66 3.83 -10.15
CA VAL A 230 -4.27 2.93 -11.25
C VAL A 230 -5.16 3.13 -12.48
N ASN A 231 -6.46 3.38 -12.30
CA ASN A 231 -7.36 3.73 -13.41
C ASN A 231 -6.95 5.04 -14.10
N LEU A 232 -6.57 6.07 -13.35
CA LEU A 232 -6.06 7.32 -13.94
C LEU A 232 -4.79 7.08 -14.75
N VAL A 233 -3.92 6.18 -14.27
CA VAL A 233 -2.73 5.78 -15.04
C VAL A 233 -3.12 5.08 -16.34
N ALA A 234 -4.05 4.14 -16.29
CA ALA A 234 -4.54 3.43 -17.47
C ALA A 234 -5.20 4.37 -18.49
N GLU A 235 -5.98 5.36 -18.02
CA GLU A 235 -6.71 6.31 -18.86
C GLU A 235 -5.80 7.33 -19.54
N HIS A 236 -4.77 7.82 -18.81
CA HIS A 236 -3.97 8.95 -19.28
C HIS A 236 -2.54 8.57 -19.70
N GLY A 237 -2.10 7.33 -19.45
CA GLY A 237 -0.79 6.85 -19.87
C GLY A 237 0.34 7.77 -19.40
N LYS A 238 1.15 8.29 -20.33
CA LYS A 238 2.28 9.17 -20.02
C LYS A 238 1.89 10.54 -19.46
N ASP A 239 0.65 10.98 -19.66
CA ASP A 239 0.13 12.24 -19.13
C ASP A 239 -0.47 12.07 -17.71
N ALA A 240 -0.50 10.85 -17.17
CA ALA A 240 -1.09 10.52 -15.88
C ALA A 240 -0.55 11.32 -14.67
N PRO A 241 0.74 11.71 -14.59
CA PRO A 241 1.29 12.39 -13.40
C PRO A 241 0.48 13.61 -12.95
N LYS A 242 0.00 14.44 -13.89
CA LYS A 242 -0.83 15.61 -13.59
C LYS A 242 -2.18 15.23 -12.98
N TYR A 243 -2.86 14.24 -13.58
CA TYR A 243 -4.18 13.81 -13.13
C TYR A 243 -4.11 13.11 -11.77
N VAL A 244 -3.06 12.33 -11.55
CA VAL A 244 -2.79 11.69 -10.26
C VAL A 244 -2.49 12.74 -9.18
N TYR A 245 -1.70 13.79 -9.47
CA TYR A 245 -1.47 14.91 -8.55
C TYR A 245 -2.79 15.55 -8.12
N ASP A 246 -3.64 15.96 -9.08
CA ASP A 246 -4.90 16.64 -8.81
C ASP A 246 -5.84 15.75 -7.99
N TYR A 247 -5.92 14.47 -8.31
CA TYR A 247 -6.73 13.49 -7.58
C TYR A 247 -6.22 13.30 -6.14
N VAL A 248 -4.93 13.01 -5.94
CA VAL A 248 -4.32 12.82 -4.61
C VAL A 248 -4.53 14.07 -3.76
N LYS A 249 -4.32 15.26 -4.33
CA LYS A 249 -4.56 16.52 -3.64
C LYS A 249 -6.01 16.65 -3.18
N SER A 250 -6.99 16.34 -4.03
CA SER A 250 -8.41 16.41 -3.68
C SER A 250 -8.78 15.44 -2.54
N MET A 251 -8.23 14.24 -2.58
CA MET A 251 -8.42 13.21 -1.56
C MET A 251 -7.81 13.62 -0.21
N LYS A 252 -6.55 14.11 -0.24
CA LYS A 252 -5.84 14.57 0.97
C LYS A 252 -6.53 15.79 1.59
N ASP A 253 -6.98 16.76 0.79
CA ASP A 253 -7.67 17.94 1.30
C ASP A 253 -8.99 17.59 2.02
N ALA A 254 -9.66 16.51 1.63
CA ALA A 254 -10.90 16.06 2.25
C ALA A 254 -10.72 15.40 3.64
N ILE A 255 -9.50 14.97 3.98
CA ILE A 255 -9.20 14.26 5.24
C ILE A 255 -8.31 15.05 6.21
N LYS A 256 -8.05 16.32 5.88
CA LYS A 256 -7.33 17.27 6.77
C LYS A 256 -8.12 17.62 8.02
#